data_7e35e8a2c3c7394c8e34d93129f3c319
#
_entry.id   7e35e8a2c3c7394c8e34d93129f3c319
#
_cell.length_a   1.000
_cell.length_b   1.000
_cell.length_c   1.000
_cell.angle_alpha   90.00
_cell.angle_beta   90.00
_cell.angle_gamma   90.00
#
_symmetry.space_group_name_H-M   'P 1'
#
loop_
_entity.id
_entity.type
_entity.pdbx_description
1 polymer ?
#
loop_
_entity_poly.entity_id
_entity_poly.type
_entity_poly.pdbx_seq_one_letter_code
_entity_poly.pdbx_strand_id
1 'polypeptide(L)'
;LQQFRNTDGYTLELDFNKIFELAQIANNSSYRKEILNKLRQIQTITFMYEINDLGDLQQDVIFPSIRTDTQNRRLFVKVSKGFKDRYISSPLKGWTRYELAEFVNLSGTYTKTIYRYLKQFKSSGRWRIRYDDFKELLGIPESYQSCDIDKRILKPTLKELSAERNLFDQRRTPFEKLVVIKHKKGREIEALEFCFMPQPVSALEKDERQHERNLTIIANDIQREQELRKLKKAAPKTHPITGKEIDETQEYLGRYLRIHNDKLGLTDMLKIEKIEKSGEQLEVFLRNVDDDFRSSMR
;
A
#
# COMPACT_ATOMS: atom_id res chain seq x y z
N LEU A 1 -11.54 -8.86 1.35
CA LEU A 1 -10.59 -8.44 0.30
C LEU A 1 -9.30 -9.25 0.33
N GLN A 2 -8.73 -9.56 1.49
CA GLN A 2 -7.52 -10.39 1.63
C GLN A 2 -7.64 -11.74 0.90
N GLN A 3 -8.78 -12.40 1.01
CA GLN A 3 -9.00 -13.67 0.32
C GLN A 3 -8.99 -13.51 -1.20
N PHE A 4 -9.48 -12.39 -1.73
CA PHE A 4 -9.39 -12.09 -3.17
C PHE A 4 -7.95 -11.84 -3.62
N ARG A 5 -7.09 -11.31 -2.76
CA ARG A 5 -5.67 -11.11 -3.06
C ARG A 5 -4.94 -12.43 -3.26
N ASN A 6 -5.26 -13.42 -2.43
CA ASN A 6 -4.61 -14.73 -2.44
C ASN A 6 -5.24 -15.72 -3.43
N THR A 7 -6.22 -15.28 -4.22
CA THR A 7 -6.95 -16.12 -5.18
C THR A 7 -6.69 -15.61 -6.60
N ASP A 8 -6.31 -16.47 -7.51
CA ASP A 8 -6.11 -16.09 -8.93
C ASP A 8 -7.42 -15.69 -9.62
N GLY A 9 -8.55 -16.20 -9.14
CA GLY A 9 -9.89 -15.90 -9.65
C GLY A 9 -10.47 -14.58 -9.14
N TYR A 10 -11.60 -14.18 -9.74
CA TYR A 10 -12.37 -12.99 -9.36
C TYR A 10 -13.58 -13.34 -8.46
N THR A 11 -13.82 -14.60 -8.17
CA THR A 11 -14.96 -15.07 -7.38
C THR A 11 -14.48 -15.79 -6.14
N LEU A 12 -15.00 -15.42 -4.98
CA LEU A 12 -14.83 -16.14 -3.72
C LEU A 12 -16.09 -16.91 -3.38
N GLU A 13 -15.88 -18.11 -2.91
CA GLU A 13 -16.90 -18.95 -2.28
C GLU A 13 -16.70 -18.90 -0.76
N LEU A 14 -17.75 -18.53 -0.04
CA LEU A 14 -17.74 -18.37 1.40
C LEU A 14 -18.84 -19.23 2.02
N ASP A 15 -18.55 -19.86 3.17
CA ASP A 15 -19.55 -20.56 3.97
C ASP A 15 -20.28 -19.56 4.88
N PHE A 16 -21.62 -19.57 4.84
CA PHE A 16 -22.43 -18.72 5.72
C PHE A 16 -22.17 -18.99 7.21
N ASN A 17 -22.00 -20.24 7.62
CA ASN A 17 -21.73 -20.54 9.03
C ASN A 17 -20.42 -19.89 9.48
N LYS A 18 -19.39 -19.97 8.65
CA LYS A 18 -18.10 -19.33 8.93
C LYS A 18 -18.19 -17.80 8.99
N ILE A 19 -19.06 -17.19 8.16
CA ILE A 19 -19.30 -15.73 8.22
C ILE A 19 -19.96 -15.37 9.56
N PHE A 20 -20.97 -16.12 10.00
CA PHE A 20 -21.66 -15.87 11.27
C PHE A 20 -20.74 -16.09 12.47
N GLU A 21 -19.91 -17.12 12.43
CA GLU A 21 -18.89 -17.39 13.45
C GLU A 21 -17.87 -16.27 13.55
N LEU A 22 -17.31 -15.83 12.43
CA LEU A 22 -16.35 -14.73 12.37
C LEU A 22 -16.96 -13.40 12.81
N ALA A 23 -18.24 -13.17 12.49
CA ALA A 23 -18.96 -11.97 12.92
C ALA A 23 -19.47 -12.06 14.36
N GLN A 24 -19.36 -13.22 15.01
CA GLN A 24 -19.85 -13.49 16.37
C GLN A 24 -21.34 -13.19 16.53
N ILE A 25 -22.15 -13.49 15.52
CA ILE A 25 -23.60 -13.30 15.51
C ILE A 25 -24.33 -14.63 15.36
N ALA A 26 -25.54 -14.72 15.92
CA ALA A 26 -26.34 -15.92 15.83
C ALA A 26 -26.78 -16.18 14.37
N ASN A 27 -26.66 -17.43 13.93
CA ASN A 27 -27.12 -17.85 12.61
C ASN A 27 -28.63 -18.08 12.61
N ASN A 28 -29.41 -17.00 12.47
CA ASN A 28 -30.87 -17.05 12.40
C ASN A 28 -31.40 -16.39 11.12
N SER A 29 -32.68 -16.56 10.84
CA SER A 29 -33.34 -16.07 9.63
C SER A 29 -33.33 -14.52 9.53
N SER A 30 -33.44 -13.84 10.66
CA SER A 30 -33.44 -12.37 10.72
C SER A 30 -32.09 -11.80 10.30
N TYR A 31 -31.00 -12.29 10.88
CA TYR A 31 -29.65 -11.86 10.52
C TYR A 31 -29.26 -12.23 9.09
N ARG A 32 -29.75 -13.37 8.58
CA ARG A 32 -29.55 -13.70 7.14
C ARG A 32 -30.18 -12.66 6.23
N LYS A 33 -31.41 -12.23 6.52
CA LYS A 33 -32.07 -11.18 5.76
C LYS A 33 -31.31 -9.85 5.85
N GLU A 34 -30.81 -9.52 7.03
CA GLU A 34 -30.02 -8.31 7.24
C GLU A 34 -28.72 -8.35 6.42
N ILE A 35 -27.97 -9.47 6.46
CA ILE A 35 -26.77 -9.66 5.64
C ILE A 35 -27.10 -9.49 4.15
N LEU A 36 -28.16 -10.11 3.65
CA LEU A 36 -28.56 -9.98 2.26
C LEU A 36 -28.88 -8.52 1.87
N ASN A 37 -29.53 -7.78 2.76
CA ASN A 37 -29.78 -6.36 2.53
C ASN A 37 -28.49 -5.54 2.51
N LYS A 38 -27.55 -5.81 3.41
CA LYS A 38 -26.23 -5.18 3.41
C LYS A 38 -25.43 -5.51 2.14
N LEU A 39 -25.47 -6.76 1.68
CA LEU A 39 -24.82 -7.17 0.43
C LEU A 39 -25.43 -6.46 -0.78
N ARG A 40 -26.73 -6.25 -0.83
CA ARG A 40 -27.40 -5.43 -1.88
C ARG A 40 -26.88 -3.98 -1.86
N GLN A 41 -26.76 -3.38 -0.67
CA GLN A 41 -26.19 -2.04 -0.54
C GLN A 41 -24.73 -1.97 -1.02
N ILE A 42 -23.93 -2.99 -0.72
CA ILE A 42 -22.54 -3.06 -1.17
C ILE A 42 -22.45 -3.18 -2.72
N GLN A 43 -23.41 -3.84 -3.37
CA GLN A 43 -23.45 -3.94 -4.83
C GLN A 43 -23.68 -2.59 -5.53
N THR A 44 -24.24 -1.59 -4.84
CA THR A 44 -24.40 -0.25 -5.41
C THR A 44 -23.13 0.61 -5.37
N ILE A 45 -22.11 0.15 -4.67
CA ILE A 45 -20.85 0.90 -4.55
C ILE A 45 -20.08 0.81 -5.86
N THR A 46 -19.86 1.96 -6.47
CA THR A 46 -19.08 2.12 -7.69
C THR A 46 -17.73 2.75 -7.40
N PHE A 47 -16.81 2.61 -8.33
CA PHE A 47 -15.54 3.32 -8.33
C PHE A 47 -15.22 3.78 -9.75
N MET A 48 -14.52 4.90 -9.85
CA MET A 48 -14.12 5.51 -11.12
C MET A 48 -12.60 5.48 -11.24
N TYR A 49 -12.11 5.24 -12.44
CA TYR A 49 -10.67 5.21 -12.72
C TYR A 49 -10.37 5.59 -14.17
N GLU A 50 -9.17 6.13 -14.38
CA GLU A 50 -8.65 6.43 -15.71
C GLU A 50 -8.21 5.15 -16.42
N ILE A 51 -8.59 5.00 -17.69
CA ILE A 51 -8.27 3.83 -18.52
C ILE A 51 -7.09 4.06 -19.46
N ASN A 52 -6.73 5.32 -19.71
CA ASN A 52 -5.60 5.71 -20.54
C ASN A 52 -4.97 7.03 -20.08
N ASP A 53 -3.83 7.38 -20.66
CA ASP A 53 -3.09 8.63 -20.37
C ASP A 53 -3.80 9.89 -20.94
N LEU A 54 -4.90 9.73 -21.66
CA LEU A 54 -5.69 10.83 -22.22
C LEU A 54 -6.79 11.33 -21.26
N GLY A 55 -6.95 10.65 -20.12
CA GLY A 55 -7.90 11.02 -19.08
C GLY A 55 -9.31 10.43 -19.30
N ASP A 56 -9.49 9.42 -20.17
CA ASP A 56 -10.75 8.72 -20.28
C ASP A 56 -11.07 7.97 -18.99
N LEU A 57 -12.31 8.13 -18.51
CA LEU A 57 -12.77 7.57 -17.23
C LEU A 57 -13.68 6.37 -17.47
N GLN A 58 -13.48 5.34 -16.67
CA GLN A 58 -14.39 4.20 -16.56
C GLN A 58 -14.95 4.12 -15.15
N GLN A 59 -16.26 3.87 -15.06
CA GLN A 59 -16.95 3.61 -13.81
C GLN A 59 -17.44 2.18 -13.78
N ASP A 60 -17.01 1.44 -12.74
CA ASP A 60 -17.41 0.07 -12.50
C ASP A 60 -18.00 -0.12 -11.10
N VAL A 61 -18.75 -1.19 -10.90
CA VAL A 61 -19.16 -1.65 -9.57
C VAL A 61 -18.05 -2.50 -8.95
N ILE A 62 -17.89 -2.41 -7.63
CA ILE A 62 -16.87 -3.23 -6.93
C ILE A 62 -17.24 -4.71 -6.98
N PHE A 63 -18.51 -5.02 -6.70
CA PHE A 63 -19.03 -6.39 -6.66
C PHE A 63 -20.12 -6.60 -7.73
N PRO A 64 -19.76 -6.95 -8.97
CA PRO A 64 -20.74 -7.10 -10.07
C PRO A 64 -21.69 -8.27 -9.86
N SER A 65 -21.34 -9.25 -9.05
CA SER A 65 -22.21 -10.38 -8.78
C SER A 65 -22.06 -10.86 -7.33
N ILE A 66 -23.20 -11.03 -6.66
CA ILE A 66 -23.32 -11.70 -5.37
C ILE A 66 -24.45 -12.74 -5.52
N ARG A 67 -24.11 -14.01 -5.33
CA ARG A 67 -25.05 -15.13 -5.43
C ARG A 67 -25.04 -15.91 -4.14
N THR A 68 -26.22 -16.26 -3.67
CA THR A 68 -26.42 -17.12 -2.51
C THR A 68 -26.95 -18.49 -2.92
N ASP A 69 -26.38 -19.52 -2.35
CA ASP A 69 -26.86 -20.88 -2.41
C ASP A 69 -27.36 -21.26 -1.02
N THR A 70 -28.68 -21.23 -0.86
CA THR A 70 -29.33 -21.47 0.44
C THR A 70 -29.27 -22.93 0.85
N GLN A 71 -29.32 -23.87 -0.10
CA GLN A 71 -29.28 -25.31 0.17
C GLN A 71 -27.91 -25.72 0.71
N ASN A 72 -26.84 -25.26 0.06
CA ASN A 72 -25.46 -25.57 0.45
C ASN A 72 -24.87 -24.58 1.42
N ARG A 73 -25.64 -23.56 1.85
CA ARG A 73 -25.20 -22.50 2.76
C ARG A 73 -23.96 -21.76 2.26
N ARG A 74 -23.88 -21.50 0.95
CA ARG A 74 -22.75 -20.85 0.30
C ARG A 74 -23.11 -19.43 -0.18
N LEU A 75 -22.13 -18.56 -0.09
CA LEU A 75 -22.17 -17.21 -0.63
C LEU A 75 -21.04 -17.06 -1.67
N PHE A 76 -21.41 -16.73 -2.89
CA PHE A 76 -20.44 -16.44 -3.96
C PHE A 76 -20.39 -14.94 -4.17
N VAL A 77 -19.21 -14.37 -4.03
CA VAL A 77 -18.97 -12.93 -4.23
C VAL A 77 -17.96 -12.76 -5.35
N LYS A 78 -18.36 -12.08 -6.42
CA LYS A 78 -17.46 -11.74 -7.51
C LYS A 78 -17.00 -10.29 -7.36
N VAL A 79 -15.70 -10.06 -7.50
CA VAL A 79 -15.09 -8.73 -7.58
C VAL A 79 -14.85 -8.37 -9.05
N SER A 80 -15.00 -7.09 -9.42
CA SER A 80 -14.69 -6.64 -10.77
C SER A 80 -13.19 -6.75 -11.06
N LYS A 81 -12.85 -7.01 -12.32
CA LYS A 81 -11.46 -7.10 -12.77
C LYS A 81 -10.71 -5.80 -12.51
N GLY A 82 -11.28 -4.67 -12.92
CA GLY A 82 -10.67 -3.35 -12.74
C GLY A 82 -10.36 -3.03 -11.27
N PHE A 83 -11.28 -3.38 -10.36
CA PHE A 83 -11.05 -3.18 -8.93
C PHE A 83 -9.98 -4.13 -8.37
N LYS A 84 -10.03 -5.42 -8.75
CA LYS A 84 -9.02 -6.39 -8.29
C LYS A 84 -7.62 -5.98 -8.73
N ASP A 85 -7.43 -5.72 -10.01
CA ASP A 85 -6.11 -5.47 -10.59
C ASP A 85 -5.51 -4.15 -10.06
N ARG A 86 -6.33 -3.09 -9.92
CA ARG A 86 -5.86 -1.76 -9.49
C ARG A 86 -5.72 -1.61 -7.98
N TYR A 87 -6.62 -2.23 -7.21
CA TYR A 87 -6.74 -1.96 -5.77
C TYR A 87 -6.42 -3.16 -4.88
N ILE A 88 -6.63 -4.39 -5.33
CA ILE A 88 -6.38 -5.59 -4.53
C ILE A 88 -5.00 -6.18 -4.84
N SER A 89 -4.68 -6.37 -6.12
CA SER A 89 -3.43 -6.99 -6.57
C SER A 89 -2.30 -5.98 -6.79
N SER A 90 -2.59 -4.67 -6.69
CA SER A 90 -1.58 -3.64 -6.92
C SER A 90 -0.47 -3.70 -5.85
N PRO A 91 0.80 -3.80 -6.25
CA PRO A 91 1.93 -3.79 -5.33
C PRO A 91 2.17 -2.42 -4.67
N LEU A 92 1.63 -1.34 -5.24
CA LEU A 92 1.86 0.04 -4.81
C LEU A 92 1.02 0.47 -3.61
N LYS A 93 0.08 -0.35 -3.16
CA LYS A 93 -0.83 0.00 -2.06
C LYS A 93 -0.55 -0.87 -0.84
N GLY A 94 -0.07 -0.22 0.21
CA GLY A 94 0.10 -0.84 1.51
C GLY A 94 -1.24 -1.33 2.08
N TRP A 95 -1.24 -2.52 2.64
CA TRP A 95 -2.40 -3.14 3.27
C TRP A 95 -2.33 -3.00 4.79
N THR A 96 -3.48 -2.62 5.38
CA THR A 96 -3.61 -2.66 6.84
C THR A 96 -4.33 -3.93 7.24
N ARG A 97 -3.64 -4.76 8.02
CA ARG A 97 -4.20 -6.00 8.57
C ARG A 97 -4.65 -5.74 10.00
N TYR A 98 -5.88 -6.16 10.31
CA TYR A 98 -6.44 -6.14 11.66
C TYR A 98 -7.34 -7.35 11.90
N GLU A 99 -7.57 -7.70 13.15
CA GLU A 99 -8.38 -8.83 13.52
C GLU A 99 -9.87 -8.49 13.41
N LEU A 100 -10.60 -9.26 12.61
CA LEU A 100 -12.04 -9.04 12.39
C LEU A 100 -12.81 -9.14 13.69
N ALA A 101 -12.46 -10.08 14.57
CA ALA A 101 -13.09 -10.25 15.87
C ALA A 101 -12.95 -9.02 16.79
N GLU A 102 -11.79 -8.34 16.78
CA GLU A 102 -11.63 -7.08 17.50
C GLU A 102 -12.54 -5.99 16.92
N PHE A 103 -12.54 -5.86 15.58
CA PHE A 103 -13.28 -4.80 14.88
C PHE A 103 -14.80 -4.94 15.05
N VAL A 104 -15.34 -6.15 14.96
CA VAL A 104 -16.80 -6.40 15.06
C VAL A 104 -17.31 -6.03 16.44
N ASN A 105 -16.52 -6.28 17.48
CA ASN A 105 -16.88 -6.00 18.87
C ASN A 105 -16.85 -4.53 19.27
N LEU A 106 -16.34 -3.64 18.40
CA LEU A 106 -16.37 -2.19 18.65
C LEU A 106 -17.78 -1.65 18.42
N SER A 107 -18.27 -0.85 19.36
CA SER A 107 -19.64 -0.34 19.33
C SER A 107 -19.79 0.94 18.48
N GLY A 108 -18.85 1.85 18.57
CA GLY A 108 -18.94 3.18 17.95
C GLY A 108 -18.41 3.25 16.51
N THR A 109 -19.12 3.95 15.62
CA THR A 109 -18.63 4.20 14.24
C THR A 109 -17.30 4.96 14.26
N TYR A 110 -17.17 5.99 15.09
CA TYR A 110 -15.93 6.75 15.25
C TYR A 110 -14.82 5.88 15.79
N THR A 111 -15.10 5.03 16.79
CA THR A 111 -14.14 4.07 17.36
C THR A 111 -13.64 3.10 16.30
N LYS A 112 -14.54 2.56 15.46
CA LYS A 112 -14.16 1.66 14.35
C LYS A 112 -13.26 2.33 13.33
N THR A 113 -13.51 3.59 13.01
CA THR A 113 -12.69 4.35 12.07
C THR A 113 -11.31 4.62 12.67
N ILE A 114 -11.23 5.14 13.90
CA ILE A 114 -9.97 5.39 14.61
C ILE A 114 -9.17 4.10 14.76
N TYR A 115 -9.80 2.98 15.14
CA TYR A 115 -9.16 1.68 15.25
C TYR A 115 -8.43 1.28 13.96
N ARG A 116 -9.06 1.44 12.78
CA ARG A 116 -8.43 1.09 11.49
C ARG A 116 -7.19 1.94 11.24
N TYR A 117 -7.23 3.23 11.55
CA TYR A 117 -6.06 4.10 11.41
C TYR A 117 -4.95 3.74 12.41
N LEU A 118 -5.27 3.49 13.67
CA LEU A 118 -4.27 3.06 14.65
C LEU A 118 -3.60 1.74 14.25
N LYS A 119 -4.34 0.80 13.63
CA LYS A 119 -3.75 -0.44 13.11
C LYS A 119 -2.78 -0.23 11.95
N GLN A 120 -2.89 0.85 11.16
CA GLN A 120 -1.89 1.22 10.16
C GLN A 120 -0.55 1.56 10.81
N PHE A 121 -0.60 2.20 11.96
CA PHE A 121 0.58 2.65 12.71
C PHE A 121 0.95 1.72 13.87
N LYS A 122 0.44 0.48 13.89
CA LYS A 122 0.67 -0.46 14.99
C LYS A 122 2.15 -0.73 15.30
N SER A 123 3.01 -0.70 14.30
CA SER A 123 4.44 -0.94 14.46
C SER A 123 5.21 0.24 15.04
N SER A 124 4.75 1.46 14.79
CA SER A 124 5.35 2.69 15.34
C SER A 124 4.78 3.07 16.71
N GLY A 125 3.55 2.62 17.00
CA GLY A 125 2.82 3.01 18.21
C GLY A 125 2.40 4.48 18.24
N ARG A 126 2.42 5.17 17.08
CA ARG A 126 2.18 6.60 16.96
C ARG A 126 1.39 6.93 15.73
N TRP A 127 0.30 7.72 15.91
CA TRP A 127 -0.46 8.32 14.81
C TRP A 127 -0.74 9.78 15.10
N ARG A 128 -0.16 10.68 14.30
CA ARG A 128 -0.38 12.13 14.39
C ARG A 128 -1.19 12.58 13.20
N ILE A 129 -2.21 13.42 13.47
CA ILE A 129 -3.11 13.98 12.46
C ILE A 129 -3.44 15.43 12.80
N ARG A 130 -3.55 16.30 11.79
CA ARG A 130 -4.05 17.67 11.99
C ARG A 130 -5.48 17.62 12.48
N TYR A 131 -5.88 18.60 13.29
CA TYR A 131 -7.20 18.59 13.92
C TYR A 131 -8.35 18.70 12.92
N ASP A 132 -8.17 19.51 11.86
CA ASP A 132 -9.18 19.65 10.83
C ASP A 132 -9.30 18.41 9.96
N ASP A 133 -8.15 17.82 9.58
CA ASP A 133 -8.12 16.54 8.84
C ASP A 133 -8.77 15.39 9.65
N PHE A 134 -8.62 15.42 10.98
CA PHE A 134 -9.29 14.46 11.87
C PHE A 134 -10.81 14.63 11.85
N LYS A 135 -11.31 15.89 11.86
CA LYS A 135 -12.74 16.15 11.78
C LYS A 135 -13.33 15.68 10.44
N GLU A 136 -12.66 16.01 9.35
CA GLU A 136 -13.05 15.61 8.00
C GLU A 136 -13.04 14.08 7.85
N LEU A 137 -11.96 13.42 8.26
CA LEU A 137 -11.77 11.97 8.21
C LEU A 137 -12.89 11.19 8.89
N LEU A 138 -13.38 11.71 10.01
CA LEU A 138 -14.44 11.09 10.80
C LEU A 138 -15.84 11.56 10.40
N GLY A 139 -15.96 12.55 9.50
CA GLY A 139 -17.23 13.17 9.16
C GLY A 139 -17.89 13.83 10.39
N ILE A 140 -17.09 14.50 11.22
CA ILE A 140 -17.60 15.17 12.44
C ILE A 140 -18.41 16.40 12.04
N PRO A 141 -19.66 16.57 12.54
CA PRO A 141 -20.45 17.76 12.26
C PRO A 141 -19.72 19.04 12.67
N GLU A 142 -19.82 20.09 11.86
CA GLU A 142 -19.21 21.40 12.14
C GLU A 142 -19.72 22.02 13.47
N SER A 143 -20.94 21.67 13.86
CA SER A 143 -21.53 22.10 15.13
C SER A 143 -20.81 21.58 16.38
N TYR A 144 -19.96 20.55 16.24
CA TYR A 144 -19.23 19.99 17.36
C TYR A 144 -18.06 20.88 17.75
N GLN A 145 -18.07 21.34 18.99
CA GLN A 145 -16.92 21.99 19.59
C GLN A 145 -15.90 20.97 20.09
N SER A 146 -14.71 21.42 20.44
CA SER A 146 -13.63 20.53 20.95
C SER A 146 -14.03 19.74 22.19
N CYS A 147 -14.88 20.30 23.06
CA CYS A 147 -15.40 19.60 24.22
C CYS A 147 -16.39 18.48 23.84
N ASP A 148 -17.14 18.62 22.75
CA ASP A 148 -18.04 17.58 22.24
C ASP A 148 -17.24 16.44 21.64
N ILE A 149 -16.19 16.76 20.86
CA ILE A 149 -15.28 15.77 20.29
C ILE A 149 -14.62 14.96 21.42
N ASP A 150 -14.20 15.61 22.50
CA ASP A 150 -13.65 14.91 23.67
C ASP A 150 -14.66 13.98 24.31
N LYS A 151 -15.85 14.46 24.59
CA LYS A 151 -16.86 13.72 25.35
C LYS A 151 -17.49 12.59 24.53
N ARG A 152 -17.77 12.85 23.24
CA ARG A 152 -18.57 11.95 22.39
C ARG A 152 -17.71 11.02 21.53
N ILE A 153 -16.44 11.39 21.28
CA ILE A 153 -15.56 10.64 20.37
C ILE A 153 -14.32 10.14 21.11
N LEU A 154 -13.45 11.04 21.60
CA LEU A 154 -12.14 10.63 22.11
C LEU A 154 -12.25 9.79 23.39
N LYS A 155 -12.98 10.25 24.41
CA LYS A 155 -13.12 9.51 25.67
C LYS A 155 -13.75 8.12 25.50
N PRO A 156 -14.89 7.96 24.79
CA PRO A 156 -15.46 6.63 24.55
C PRO A 156 -14.51 5.73 23.77
N THR A 157 -13.85 6.27 22.73
CA THR A 157 -12.89 5.53 21.92
C THR A 157 -11.71 5.05 22.75
N LEU A 158 -11.10 5.94 23.54
CA LEU A 158 -9.99 5.55 24.41
C LEU A 158 -10.41 4.46 25.39
N LYS A 159 -11.57 4.63 26.05
CA LYS A 159 -12.09 3.64 26.99
C LYS A 159 -12.29 2.28 26.33
N GLU A 160 -12.85 2.24 25.11
CA GLU A 160 -13.16 1.00 24.41
C GLU A 160 -11.89 0.31 23.87
N LEU A 161 -10.95 1.08 23.32
CA LEU A 161 -9.73 0.54 22.68
C LEU A 161 -8.60 0.20 23.68
N SER A 162 -8.60 0.79 24.88
CA SER A 162 -7.61 0.51 25.92
C SER A 162 -8.16 -0.27 27.10
N ALA A 163 -9.41 -0.73 27.05
CA ALA A 163 -10.02 -1.47 28.16
C ALA A 163 -9.19 -2.72 28.50
N GLU A 164 -8.70 -2.78 29.70
CA GLU A 164 -8.12 -3.99 30.27
C GLU A 164 -9.20 -5.06 30.31
N ARG A 165 -8.92 -6.23 29.78
CA ARG A 165 -9.87 -7.34 29.72
C ARG A 165 -9.52 -8.37 30.78
N ASN A 166 -10.54 -8.91 31.43
CA ASN A 166 -10.39 -9.93 32.45
C ASN A 166 -9.75 -11.20 31.86
N LEU A 167 -9.06 -11.97 32.72
CA LEU A 167 -8.40 -13.25 32.39
C LEU A 167 -9.33 -14.26 31.66
N PHE A 168 -10.64 -14.15 31.86
CA PHE A 168 -11.66 -15.01 31.23
C PHE A 168 -12.11 -14.48 29.85
N ASP A 169 -11.83 -13.23 29.51
CA ASP A 169 -12.10 -12.67 28.20
C ASP A 169 -10.87 -12.91 27.30
N GLN A 170 -10.90 -13.95 26.47
CA GLN A 170 -9.82 -14.34 25.54
C GLN A 170 -9.46 -13.24 24.51
N ARG A 171 -10.15 -12.11 24.55
CA ARG A 171 -9.94 -10.99 23.66
C ARG A 171 -8.79 -10.15 24.18
N ARG A 172 -7.83 -9.87 23.31
CA ARG A 172 -6.74 -8.95 23.62
C ARG A 172 -7.22 -7.50 23.67
N THR A 173 -6.63 -6.69 24.57
CA THR A 173 -6.77 -5.23 24.50
C THR A 173 -6.27 -4.75 23.14
N PRO A 174 -7.08 -4.04 22.35
CA PRO A 174 -6.68 -3.61 21.00
C PRO A 174 -5.40 -2.78 20.99
N PHE A 175 -5.24 -1.87 21.97
CA PHE A 175 -4.05 -1.04 22.11
C PHE A 175 -3.72 -0.81 23.59
N GLU A 176 -2.58 -1.32 24.04
CA GLU A 176 -2.09 -1.10 25.39
C GLU A 176 -1.57 0.33 25.56
N LYS A 177 -1.83 0.95 26.70
CA LYS A 177 -1.38 2.29 27.07
C LYS A 177 -1.78 3.38 26.04
N LEU A 178 -2.96 3.23 25.41
CA LEU A 178 -3.44 4.20 24.44
C LEU A 178 -3.78 5.54 25.11
N VAL A 179 -3.11 6.60 24.66
CA VAL A 179 -3.34 7.98 25.11
C VAL A 179 -3.44 8.92 23.91
N VAL A 180 -4.12 10.05 24.09
CA VAL A 180 -4.20 11.12 23.08
C VAL A 180 -3.55 12.38 23.62
N ILE A 181 -2.57 12.89 22.89
CA ILE A 181 -1.89 14.15 23.17
C ILE A 181 -2.47 15.20 22.22
N LYS A 182 -2.89 16.35 22.76
CA LYS A 182 -3.39 17.48 21.99
C LYS A 182 -2.27 18.50 21.82
N HIS A 183 -1.82 18.68 20.60
CA HIS A 183 -0.89 19.74 20.26
C HIS A 183 -1.68 21.03 20.04
N LYS A 184 -1.33 22.08 20.78
CA LYS A 184 -2.03 23.37 20.73
C LYS A 184 -1.12 24.45 20.17
N LYS A 185 -1.73 25.37 19.40
CA LYS A 185 -1.12 26.64 19.01
C LYS A 185 -1.97 27.77 19.62
N GLY A 186 -1.48 28.35 20.70
CA GLY A 186 -2.26 29.27 21.52
C GLY A 186 -3.45 28.55 22.19
N ARG A 187 -4.67 29.00 21.91
CA ARG A 187 -5.91 28.41 22.46
C ARG A 187 -6.49 27.29 21.59
N GLU A 188 -6.06 27.17 20.34
CA GLU A 188 -6.60 26.21 19.37
C GLU A 188 -5.81 24.91 19.37
N ILE A 189 -6.51 23.82 19.07
CA ILE A 189 -5.90 22.50 18.90
C ILE A 189 -5.46 22.44 17.42
N GLU A 190 -4.16 22.27 17.20
CA GLU A 190 -3.57 22.15 15.87
C GLU A 190 -3.54 20.69 15.38
N ALA A 191 -3.20 19.75 16.30
CA ALA A 191 -3.11 18.34 15.95
C ALA A 191 -3.44 17.44 17.15
N LEU A 192 -3.85 16.22 16.82
CA LEU A 192 -3.98 15.12 17.77
C LEU A 192 -2.88 14.10 17.50
N GLU A 193 -2.32 13.55 18.56
CA GLU A 193 -1.34 12.48 18.49
C GLU A 193 -1.78 11.33 19.40
N PHE A 194 -2.05 10.18 18.79
CA PHE A 194 -2.37 8.94 19.47
C PHE A 194 -1.08 8.16 19.70
N CYS A 195 -0.80 7.84 20.97
CA CYS A 195 0.36 7.06 21.36
C CYS A 195 -0.09 5.79 22.07
N PHE A 196 0.53 4.66 21.75
CA PHE A 196 0.23 3.36 22.33
C PHE A 196 1.45 2.43 22.27
N MET A 197 1.40 1.31 22.99
CA MET A 197 2.46 0.29 22.93
C MET A 197 2.59 -0.23 21.49
N PRO A 198 3.78 -0.16 20.85
CA PRO A 198 3.99 -0.74 19.53
C PRO A 198 3.68 -2.24 19.53
N GLN A 199 2.96 -2.70 18.52
CA GLN A 199 2.63 -4.11 18.36
C GLN A 199 3.63 -4.78 17.40
N PRO A 200 4.09 -6.00 17.71
CA PRO A 200 5.01 -6.70 16.82
C PRO A 200 4.34 -6.99 15.47
N VAL A 201 5.09 -6.76 14.42
CA VAL A 201 4.69 -7.14 13.05
C VAL A 201 4.93 -8.64 12.91
N SER A 202 3.92 -9.41 12.50
CA SER A 202 4.07 -10.86 12.31
C SER A 202 5.10 -11.17 11.20
N ALA A 203 5.71 -12.37 11.23
CA ALA A 203 6.64 -12.80 10.20
C ALA A 203 5.99 -12.72 8.80
N LEU A 204 4.75 -13.19 8.66
CA LEU A 204 3.98 -13.11 7.41
C LEU A 204 3.79 -11.65 6.91
N GLU A 205 3.53 -10.70 7.82
CA GLU A 205 3.42 -9.29 7.44
C GLU A 205 4.77 -8.68 7.05
N LYS A 206 5.87 -9.15 7.63
CA LYS A 206 7.22 -8.73 7.24
C LYS A 206 7.55 -9.23 5.83
N ASP A 207 7.27 -10.49 5.55
CA ASP A 207 7.52 -11.11 4.24
C ASP A 207 6.66 -10.45 3.16
N GLU A 208 5.37 -10.18 3.44
CA GLU A 208 4.49 -9.47 2.52
C GLU A 208 4.98 -8.03 2.25
N ARG A 209 5.39 -7.29 3.27
CA ARG A 209 5.95 -5.94 3.10
C ARG A 209 7.26 -5.96 2.31
N GLN A 210 8.10 -6.96 2.52
CA GLN A 210 9.33 -7.10 1.76
C GLN A 210 9.02 -7.44 0.29
N HIS A 211 8.09 -8.35 0.05
CA HIS A 211 7.62 -8.67 -1.29
C HIS A 211 7.01 -7.46 -2.00
N GLU A 212 6.17 -6.68 -1.31
CA GLU A 212 5.59 -5.43 -1.84
C GLU A 212 6.67 -4.40 -2.20
N ARG A 213 7.69 -4.23 -1.35
CA ARG A 213 8.83 -3.33 -1.65
C ARG A 213 9.57 -3.78 -2.90
N ASN A 214 9.86 -5.07 -3.02
CA ASN A 214 10.55 -5.62 -4.18
C ASN A 214 9.74 -5.41 -5.46
N LEU A 215 8.43 -5.66 -5.43
CA LEU A 215 7.54 -5.40 -6.56
C LEU A 215 7.47 -3.90 -6.93
N THR A 216 7.49 -3.02 -5.94
CA THR A 216 7.51 -1.56 -6.17
C THR A 216 8.81 -1.13 -6.84
N ILE A 217 9.95 -1.68 -6.42
CA ILE A 217 11.25 -1.39 -7.04
C ILE A 217 11.22 -1.85 -8.51
N ILE A 218 10.78 -3.08 -8.77
CA ILE A 218 10.69 -3.63 -10.12
C ILE A 218 9.76 -2.77 -11.01
N ALA A 219 8.60 -2.36 -10.48
CA ALA A 219 7.65 -1.51 -11.22
C ALA A 219 8.26 -0.15 -11.58
N ASN A 220 8.96 0.47 -10.64
CA ASN A 220 9.65 1.75 -10.87
C ASN A 220 10.78 1.61 -11.89
N ASP A 221 11.54 0.52 -11.86
CA ASP A 221 12.60 0.25 -12.83
C ASP A 221 12.04 0.05 -14.24
N ILE A 222 10.94 -0.70 -14.38
CA ILE A 222 10.24 -0.88 -15.67
C ILE A 222 9.75 0.48 -16.20
N GLN A 223 9.14 1.30 -15.35
CA GLN A 223 8.65 2.62 -15.74
C GLN A 223 9.80 3.51 -16.20
N ARG A 224 10.90 3.52 -15.46
CA ARG A 224 12.11 4.27 -15.80
C ARG A 224 12.72 3.82 -17.13
N GLU A 225 12.77 2.51 -17.38
CA GLU A 225 13.21 1.98 -18.68
C GLU A 225 12.29 2.41 -19.83
N GLN A 226 10.97 2.40 -19.62
CA GLN A 226 10.01 2.86 -20.61
C GLN A 226 10.18 4.35 -20.94
N GLU A 227 10.41 5.17 -19.92
CA GLU A 227 10.68 6.60 -20.10
C GLU A 227 12.00 6.82 -20.86
N LEU A 228 13.06 6.10 -20.49
CA LEU A 228 14.33 6.15 -21.22
C LEU A 228 14.19 5.73 -22.68
N ARG A 229 13.40 4.70 -22.97
CA ARG A 229 13.09 4.29 -24.35
C ARG A 229 12.31 5.35 -25.13
N LYS A 230 11.36 6.04 -24.47
CA LYS A 230 10.63 7.16 -25.09
C LYS A 230 11.58 8.34 -25.39
N LEU A 231 12.45 8.70 -24.44
CA LEU A 231 13.45 9.76 -24.62
C LEU A 231 14.46 9.43 -25.72
N LYS A 232 14.95 8.18 -25.79
CA LYS A 232 15.85 7.74 -26.88
C LYS A 232 15.18 7.78 -28.26
N LYS A 233 13.88 7.47 -28.34
CA LYS A 233 13.12 7.59 -29.59
C LYS A 233 12.84 9.04 -30.00
N ALA A 234 12.73 9.94 -29.05
CA ALA A 234 12.51 11.38 -29.27
C ALA A 234 13.80 12.17 -29.49
N ALA A 235 14.97 11.57 -29.17
CA ALA A 235 16.24 12.23 -29.38
C ALA A 235 16.51 12.43 -30.89
N PRO A 236 17.00 13.61 -31.31
CA PRO A 236 17.33 13.87 -32.69
C PRO A 236 18.44 12.92 -33.15
N LYS A 237 18.24 12.23 -34.29
CA LYS A 237 19.24 11.32 -34.88
C LYS A 237 20.46 12.04 -35.46
N THR A 238 20.40 13.36 -35.58
CA THR A 238 21.46 14.22 -36.16
C THR A 238 21.89 15.28 -35.18
N HIS A 239 23.16 15.61 -35.17
CA HIS A 239 23.70 16.66 -34.36
C HIS A 239 23.15 18.04 -34.78
N PRO A 240 22.60 18.88 -33.87
CA PRO A 240 21.87 20.10 -34.21
C PRO A 240 22.72 21.16 -34.94
N ILE A 241 24.05 21.08 -34.82
CA ILE A 241 25.00 22.05 -35.46
C ILE A 241 25.61 21.48 -36.74
N THR A 242 25.91 20.17 -36.79
CA THR A 242 26.67 19.58 -37.90
C THR A 242 25.80 18.76 -38.88
N GLY A 243 24.58 18.46 -38.57
CA GLY A 243 23.65 17.63 -39.38
C GLY A 243 24.12 16.18 -39.61
N LYS A 244 25.21 15.73 -38.97
CA LYS A 244 25.72 14.38 -39.06
C LYS A 244 24.95 13.45 -38.10
N GLU A 245 24.80 12.18 -38.49
CA GLU A 245 24.24 11.15 -37.59
C GLU A 245 25.04 11.11 -36.27
N ILE A 246 24.33 11.06 -35.16
CA ILE A 246 24.93 10.95 -33.83
C ILE A 246 25.40 9.50 -33.68
N ASP A 247 26.69 9.32 -33.53
CA ASP A 247 27.26 8.02 -33.17
C ASP A 247 27.00 7.74 -31.71
N GLU A 248 26.05 6.85 -31.46
CA GLU A 248 25.66 6.45 -30.08
C GLU A 248 26.83 5.87 -29.29
N THR A 249 27.89 5.41 -29.95
CA THR A 249 29.06 4.83 -29.27
C THR A 249 29.90 5.91 -28.59
N GLN A 250 29.91 7.16 -29.09
CA GLN A 250 30.68 8.25 -28.53
C GLN A 250 30.12 8.75 -27.17
N GLU A 251 28.84 8.51 -26.92
CA GLU A 251 28.21 8.90 -25.64
C GLU A 251 28.84 8.16 -24.43
N TYR A 252 29.39 6.99 -24.64
CA TYR A 252 29.97 6.16 -23.59
C TYR A 252 31.47 6.35 -23.41
N LEU A 253 32.15 7.01 -24.32
CA LEU A 253 33.58 7.30 -24.19
C LEU A 253 33.87 8.16 -22.95
N GLY A 254 34.83 7.73 -22.15
CA GLY A 254 35.23 8.42 -20.92
C GLY A 254 34.37 8.14 -19.72
N ARG A 255 33.26 7.39 -19.85
CA ARG A 255 32.45 6.94 -18.70
C ARG A 255 33.12 5.81 -17.95
N TYR A 256 32.73 5.64 -16.69
CA TYR A 256 33.27 4.63 -15.81
C TYR A 256 32.26 3.48 -15.63
N LEU A 257 32.75 2.26 -15.73
CA LEU A 257 32.02 1.03 -15.41
C LEU A 257 32.51 0.48 -14.07
N ARG A 258 31.58 0.07 -13.23
CA ARG A 258 31.87 -0.62 -11.97
C ARG A 258 31.57 -2.11 -12.15
N ILE A 259 32.63 -2.92 -12.14
CA ILE A 259 32.50 -4.38 -12.27
C ILE A 259 32.78 -5.01 -10.93
N HIS A 260 31.82 -5.76 -10.41
CA HIS A 260 31.97 -6.55 -9.19
C HIS A 260 32.25 -8.00 -9.55
N ASN A 261 33.32 -8.54 -9.00
CA ASN A 261 33.66 -9.93 -9.16
C ASN A 261 33.25 -10.72 -7.91
N ASP A 262 32.11 -11.42 -8.00
CA ASP A 262 31.51 -12.16 -6.87
C ASP A 262 32.42 -13.26 -6.31
N LYS A 263 33.33 -13.80 -7.12
CA LYS A 263 34.27 -14.86 -6.69
C LYS A 263 35.46 -14.36 -5.87
N LEU A 264 35.83 -13.10 -6.12
CA LEU A 264 37.00 -12.47 -5.47
C LEU A 264 36.61 -11.40 -4.46
N GLY A 265 35.35 -11.01 -4.40
CA GLY A 265 34.86 -9.91 -3.55
C GLY A 265 35.47 -8.55 -3.89
N LEU A 266 36.03 -8.39 -5.08
CA LEU A 266 36.70 -7.18 -5.54
C LEU A 266 35.74 -6.40 -6.46
N THR A 267 35.84 -5.07 -6.36
CA THR A 267 35.10 -4.15 -7.24
C THR A 267 36.11 -3.28 -7.97
N ASP A 268 36.18 -3.43 -9.28
CA ASP A 268 37.05 -2.64 -10.13
C ASP A 268 36.28 -1.49 -10.79
N MET A 269 36.92 -0.33 -10.89
CA MET A 269 36.44 0.82 -11.64
C MET A 269 37.21 0.92 -12.95
N LEU A 270 36.51 0.70 -14.07
CA LEU A 270 37.09 0.68 -15.39
C LEU A 270 36.58 1.88 -16.21
N LYS A 271 37.47 2.60 -16.87
CA LYS A 271 37.11 3.71 -17.77
C LYS A 271 37.01 3.19 -19.21
N ILE A 272 35.97 3.61 -19.92
CA ILE A 272 35.80 3.28 -21.34
C ILE A 272 36.72 4.17 -22.16
N GLU A 273 37.75 3.61 -22.77
CA GLU A 273 38.69 4.34 -23.57
C GLU A 273 38.33 4.35 -25.06
N LYS A 274 37.81 3.26 -25.57
CA LYS A 274 37.48 3.09 -26.97
C LYS A 274 36.33 2.16 -27.17
N ILE A 275 35.49 2.44 -28.15
CA ILE A 275 34.40 1.56 -28.57
C ILE A 275 34.54 1.38 -30.10
N GLU A 276 34.65 0.16 -30.54
CA GLU A 276 34.71 -0.21 -31.95
C GLU A 276 33.49 -1.06 -32.33
N LYS A 277 32.93 -0.80 -33.49
CA LYS A 277 31.80 -1.56 -34.03
C LYS A 277 32.31 -2.56 -35.05
N SER A 278 32.13 -3.84 -34.76
CA SER A 278 32.47 -4.95 -35.67
C SER A 278 31.19 -5.72 -36.03
N GLY A 279 30.55 -5.35 -37.14
CA GLY A 279 29.26 -5.90 -37.54
C GLY A 279 28.13 -5.48 -36.60
N GLU A 280 27.43 -6.46 -36.02
CA GLU A 280 26.38 -6.20 -34.99
C GLU A 280 26.90 -6.17 -33.55
N GLN A 281 28.20 -6.42 -33.36
CA GLN A 281 28.83 -6.44 -32.03
C GLN A 281 29.61 -5.15 -31.77
N LEU A 282 29.60 -4.71 -30.51
CA LEU A 282 30.41 -3.58 -30.03
C LEU A 282 31.55 -4.11 -29.17
N GLU A 283 32.76 -3.82 -29.55
CA GLU A 283 33.96 -4.09 -28.75
C GLU A 283 34.28 -2.86 -27.89
N VAL A 284 34.30 -3.05 -26.58
CA VAL A 284 34.53 -1.96 -25.61
C VAL A 284 35.90 -2.17 -24.98
N PHE A 285 36.80 -1.24 -25.19
CA PHE A 285 38.11 -1.22 -24.58
C PHE A 285 38.09 -0.47 -23.26
N LEU A 286 38.46 -1.16 -22.20
CA LEU A 286 38.41 -0.69 -20.83
C LEU A 286 39.79 -0.53 -20.25
N ARG A 287 40.02 0.56 -19.51
CA ARG A 287 41.25 0.79 -18.75
C ARG A 287 40.96 0.78 -17.27
N ASN A 288 41.80 0.08 -16.49
CA ASN A 288 41.67 0.09 -15.04
C ASN A 288 42.12 1.44 -14.45
N VAL A 289 41.26 2.06 -13.65
CA VAL A 289 41.54 3.38 -13.04
C VAL A 289 42.60 3.29 -11.94
N ASP A 290 42.75 2.14 -11.31
CA ASP A 290 43.76 1.93 -10.26
C ASP A 290 45.24 1.95 -10.80
N ASP A 291 45.45 1.75 -12.11
CA ASP A 291 46.76 1.85 -12.73
C ASP A 291 47.22 3.32 -12.88
N ASP A 292 46.27 4.29 -13.01
CA ASP A 292 46.59 5.73 -13.09
C ASP A 292 47.04 6.27 -11.72
N PHE A 293 46.50 5.75 -10.61
CA PHE A 293 46.90 6.11 -9.25
C PHE A 293 48.31 5.61 -8.87
N ARG A 294 48.70 4.46 -9.37
CA ARG A 294 50.04 3.88 -9.12
C ARG A 294 51.13 4.55 -9.94
N SER A 295 50.79 5.11 -11.11
CA SER A 295 51.77 5.83 -11.96
C SER A 295 51.99 7.27 -11.52
N SER A 296 51.08 7.89 -10.79
CA SER A 296 51.21 9.28 -10.26
C SER A 296 51.96 9.37 -8.91
N MET A 297 52.29 8.21 -8.30
CA MET A 297 53.08 8.13 -7.05
C MET A 297 54.56 7.69 -7.28
N ARG A 298 55.05 7.72 -8.50
CA ARG A 298 56.49 7.49 -8.79
C ARG A 298 57.16 8.79 -9.18
#